data_6f16830c6913f61000112afc63d2646a
#
_entry.id   6f16830c6913f61000112afc63d2646a
#
_cell.length_a   1.000
_cell.length_b   1.000
_cell.length_c   1.000
_cell.angle_alpha   90.00
_cell.angle_beta   90.00
_cell.angle_gamma   90.00
#
_symmetry.space_group_name_H-M   'P 1'
#
loop_
_entity.id
_entity.type
_entity.pdbx_description
1 polymer ?
#
loop_
_entity_poly.entity_id
_entity_poly.type
_entity_poly.pdbx_seq_one_letter_code
_entity_poly.pdbx_strand_id
1 'polypeptide(L)'
;HALDRAKRVGSQLAVLFVDLDRFKHINDAVGHGVGDTVLKLIANRLAGTVRACDVLARLGGDEFIVAAEDFGDREAVRSLAARMLSAVEQPIVVGEDEFVLTASAGIAMFPADGADVAALIKNADVAMYRSKESGKNCYEFYSEQMRLASAHRLSLEAQLRKALAERNQLLLQYQPRVSLELDRTCGGEALVR
;
A
#
# COMPACT_ATOMS: atom_id res chain seq x y z
N HIS A 1 -16.63 4.65 -17.05
CA HIS A 1 -16.42 4.53 -18.51
C HIS A 1 -15.48 3.40 -18.90
N ALA A 2 -14.26 3.27 -18.33
CA ALA A 2 -13.31 2.18 -18.62
C ALA A 2 -13.91 0.80 -18.31
N LEU A 3 -14.49 0.63 -17.12
CA LEU A 3 -15.14 -0.61 -16.71
C LEU A 3 -16.38 -0.94 -17.58
N ASP A 4 -17.16 0.07 -17.97
CA ASP A 4 -18.34 -0.15 -18.84
C ASP A 4 -17.90 -0.59 -20.24
N ARG A 5 -16.77 -0.08 -20.72
CA ARG A 5 -16.16 -0.53 -21.97
C ARG A 5 -15.70 -1.97 -21.83
N ALA A 6 -14.93 -2.29 -20.78
CA ALA A 6 -14.45 -3.65 -20.52
C ALA A 6 -15.60 -4.66 -20.46
N LYS A 7 -16.70 -4.33 -19.77
CA LYS A 7 -17.92 -5.17 -19.71
C LYS A 7 -18.55 -5.40 -21.07
N ARG A 8 -18.62 -4.37 -21.93
CA ARG A 8 -19.24 -4.49 -23.26
C ARG A 8 -18.44 -5.34 -24.23
N VAL A 9 -17.12 -5.21 -24.18
CA VAL A 9 -16.20 -5.87 -25.12
C VAL A 9 -15.74 -7.24 -24.58
N GLY A 10 -16.00 -7.52 -23.30
CA GLY A 10 -15.51 -8.73 -22.64
C GLY A 10 -14.01 -8.70 -22.38
N SER A 11 -13.40 -7.49 -22.28
CA SER A 11 -11.98 -7.33 -21.99
C SER A 11 -11.70 -7.23 -20.49
N GLN A 12 -10.43 -7.28 -20.14
CA GLN A 12 -9.97 -7.12 -18.77
C GLN A 12 -9.65 -5.65 -18.48
N LEU A 13 -9.76 -5.28 -17.20
CA LEU A 13 -9.34 -3.98 -16.66
C LEU A 13 -8.52 -4.23 -15.40
N ALA A 14 -7.36 -3.58 -15.27
CA ALA A 14 -6.61 -3.57 -14.03
C ALA A 14 -6.74 -2.21 -13.34
N VAL A 15 -7.02 -2.24 -12.04
CA VAL A 15 -7.00 -1.05 -11.19
C VAL A 15 -5.78 -1.15 -10.28
N LEU A 16 -4.89 -0.17 -10.36
CA LEU A 16 -3.73 -0.03 -9.50
C LEU A 16 -3.99 1.12 -8.53
N PHE A 17 -3.93 0.85 -7.24
CA PHE A 17 -3.96 1.86 -6.18
C PHE A 17 -2.51 2.08 -5.72
N VAL A 18 -2.02 3.30 -5.81
CA VAL A 18 -0.62 3.66 -5.54
C VAL A 18 -0.59 4.73 -4.47
N ASP A 19 0.25 4.54 -3.45
CA ASP A 19 0.43 5.46 -2.33
C ASP A 19 1.93 5.73 -2.13
N LEU A 20 2.29 7.00 -1.96
CA LEU A 20 3.69 7.40 -1.77
C LEU A 20 4.13 7.13 -0.33
N ASP A 21 5.13 6.28 -0.18
CA ASP A 21 5.64 5.90 1.12
C ASP A 21 6.22 7.09 1.88
N ARG A 22 5.72 7.33 3.10
CA ARG A 22 6.22 8.36 4.01
C ARG A 22 6.13 9.80 3.46
N PHE A 23 5.28 10.08 2.49
CA PHE A 23 5.14 11.43 1.93
C PHE A 23 4.83 12.50 3.00
N LYS A 24 4.07 12.12 4.04
CA LYS A 24 3.81 13.01 5.18
C LYS A 24 5.09 13.56 5.81
N HIS A 25 6.17 12.77 5.88
CA HIS A 25 7.45 13.23 6.46
C HIS A 25 8.07 14.37 5.64
N ILE A 26 7.86 14.39 4.32
CA ILE A 26 8.31 15.52 3.48
C ILE A 26 7.52 16.77 3.87
N ASN A 27 6.18 16.69 3.91
CA ASN A 27 5.37 17.82 4.32
C ASN A 27 5.74 18.35 5.71
N ASP A 28 5.98 17.44 6.66
CA ASP A 28 6.35 17.80 8.03
C ASP A 28 7.75 18.44 8.11
N ALA A 29 8.69 18.07 7.23
CA ALA A 29 10.06 18.57 7.21
C ALA A 29 10.24 19.88 6.45
N VAL A 30 9.62 20.00 5.27
CA VAL A 30 9.87 21.13 4.33
C VAL A 30 8.63 21.93 3.96
N GLY A 31 7.47 21.60 4.56
CA GLY A 31 6.21 22.29 4.38
C GLY A 31 5.41 21.85 3.15
N HIS A 32 4.11 22.18 3.18
CA HIS A 32 3.14 21.72 2.16
C HIS A 32 3.43 22.25 0.75
N GLY A 33 4.02 23.46 0.62
CA GLY A 33 4.34 24.04 -0.70
C GLY A 33 5.37 23.25 -1.49
N VAL A 34 6.41 22.72 -0.80
CA VAL A 34 7.40 21.83 -1.41
C VAL A 34 6.76 20.47 -1.68
N GLY A 35 5.97 19.94 -0.75
CA GLY A 35 5.22 18.70 -0.94
C GLY A 35 4.30 18.75 -2.17
N ASP A 36 3.59 19.85 -2.40
CA ASP A 36 2.75 20.02 -3.59
C ASP A 36 3.57 20.01 -4.89
N THR A 37 4.78 20.56 -4.86
CA THR A 37 5.70 20.53 -6.00
C THR A 37 6.18 19.11 -6.26
N VAL A 38 6.57 18.38 -5.22
CA VAL A 38 6.95 16.97 -5.31
C VAL A 38 5.79 16.13 -5.88
N LEU A 39 4.56 16.33 -5.40
CA LEU A 39 3.38 15.62 -5.91
C LEU A 39 3.13 15.87 -7.40
N LYS A 40 3.30 17.10 -7.87
CA LYS A 40 3.17 17.44 -9.31
C LYS A 40 4.22 16.74 -10.15
N LEU A 41 5.46 16.69 -9.67
CA LEU A 41 6.55 15.99 -10.36
C LEU A 41 6.29 14.47 -10.42
N ILE A 42 5.85 13.88 -9.33
CA ILE A 42 5.46 12.46 -9.28
C ILE A 42 4.29 12.19 -10.23
N ALA A 43 3.24 13.03 -10.21
CA ALA A 43 2.10 12.88 -11.12
C ALA A 43 2.54 12.88 -12.60
N ASN A 44 3.45 13.78 -12.98
CA ASN A 44 3.99 13.83 -14.33
C ASN A 44 4.82 12.59 -14.69
N ARG A 45 5.62 12.07 -13.75
CA ARG A 45 6.38 10.82 -13.95
C ARG A 45 5.45 9.63 -14.13
N LEU A 46 4.43 9.50 -13.28
CA LEU A 46 3.43 8.45 -13.39
C LEU A 46 2.67 8.55 -14.72
N ALA A 47 2.31 9.76 -15.16
CA ALA A 47 1.67 9.97 -16.46
C ALA A 47 2.54 9.49 -17.62
N GLY A 48 3.87 9.60 -17.52
CA GLY A 48 4.80 9.07 -18.52
C GLY A 48 4.90 7.53 -18.51
N THR A 49 4.36 6.84 -17.51
CA THR A 49 4.40 5.37 -17.47
C THR A 49 3.14 4.71 -18.01
N VAL A 50 2.04 5.43 -18.15
CA VAL A 50 0.75 4.91 -18.61
C VAL A 50 0.54 5.20 -20.09
N ARG A 51 -0.34 4.41 -20.74
CA ARG A 51 -0.70 4.61 -22.16
C ARG A 51 -1.79 5.67 -22.27
N ALA A 52 -2.00 6.19 -23.48
CA ALA A 52 -3.06 7.17 -23.74
C ALA A 52 -4.49 6.64 -23.50
N CYS A 53 -4.69 5.32 -23.56
CA CYS A 53 -5.97 4.67 -23.24
C CYS A 53 -6.16 4.42 -21.73
N ASP A 54 -5.07 4.44 -20.95
CA ASP A 54 -5.14 4.25 -19.51
C ASP A 54 -5.58 5.54 -18.82
N VAL A 55 -6.18 5.41 -17.66
CA VAL A 55 -6.61 6.55 -16.83
C VAL A 55 -5.69 6.64 -15.63
N LEU A 56 -5.07 7.79 -15.43
CA LEU A 56 -4.37 8.15 -14.20
C LEU A 56 -5.14 9.25 -13.49
N ALA A 57 -5.42 9.07 -12.21
CA ALA A 57 -6.08 10.05 -11.35
C ALA A 57 -5.40 10.11 -9.98
N ARG A 58 -5.39 11.30 -9.37
CA ARG A 58 -5.04 11.48 -7.96
C ARG A 58 -6.32 11.57 -7.15
N LEU A 59 -6.49 10.72 -6.16
CA LEU A 59 -7.68 10.71 -5.30
C LEU A 59 -7.63 11.79 -4.22
N GLY A 60 -6.47 12.00 -3.65
CA GLY A 60 -6.23 12.99 -2.61
C GLY A 60 -4.91 12.69 -1.88
N GLY A 61 -4.35 13.69 -1.21
CA GLY A 61 -3.09 13.48 -0.49
C GLY A 61 -1.98 12.92 -1.40
N ASP A 62 -1.47 11.77 -1.05
CA ASP A 62 -0.39 11.01 -1.70
C ASP A 62 -0.88 9.78 -2.48
N GLU A 63 -2.20 9.68 -2.72
CA GLU A 63 -2.84 8.52 -3.34
C GLU A 63 -3.17 8.75 -4.82
N PHE A 64 -2.77 7.80 -5.65
CA PHE A 64 -3.04 7.77 -7.09
C PHE A 64 -3.76 6.48 -7.48
N ILE A 65 -4.58 6.57 -8.51
CA ILE A 65 -5.23 5.41 -9.14
C ILE A 65 -4.87 5.39 -10.62
N VAL A 66 -4.56 4.19 -11.10
CA VAL A 66 -4.46 3.89 -12.53
C VAL A 66 -5.50 2.83 -12.90
N ALA A 67 -6.24 3.09 -13.98
CA ALA A 67 -7.05 2.07 -14.61
C ALA A 67 -6.42 1.75 -15.97
N ALA A 68 -5.81 0.56 -16.08
CA ALA A 68 -5.18 0.07 -17.29
C ALA A 68 -6.15 -0.82 -18.07
N GLU A 69 -6.42 -0.43 -19.32
CA GLU A 69 -7.33 -1.12 -20.22
C GLU A 69 -6.53 -2.00 -21.20
N ASP A 70 -7.13 -3.14 -21.57
CA ASP A 70 -6.64 -3.99 -22.67
C ASP A 70 -5.11 -4.28 -22.60
N PHE A 71 -4.66 -4.72 -21.44
CA PHE A 71 -3.24 -4.92 -21.15
C PHE A 71 -2.68 -6.30 -21.61
N GLY A 72 -3.52 -7.16 -22.19
CA GLY A 72 -3.15 -8.47 -22.69
C GLY A 72 -3.08 -9.53 -21.59
N ASP A 73 -2.10 -9.50 -20.72
CA ASP A 73 -1.90 -10.48 -19.66
C ASP A 73 -1.49 -9.86 -18.31
N ARG A 74 -1.48 -10.68 -17.29
CA ARG A 74 -1.09 -10.27 -15.93
C ARG A 74 0.35 -9.77 -15.85
N GLU A 75 1.23 -10.25 -16.71
CA GLU A 75 2.64 -9.85 -16.76
C GLU A 75 2.80 -8.41 -17.27
N ALA A 76 1.97 -7.99 -18.21
CA ALA A 76 1.94 -6.60 -18.66
C ALA A 76 1.53 -5.63 -17.53
N VAL A 77 0.56 -6.03 -16.68
CA VAL A 77 0.18 -5.24 -15.49
C VAL A 77 1.31 -5.21 -14.46
N ARG A 78 2.00 -6.33 -14.25
CA ARG A 78 3.20 -6.41 -13.40
C ARG A 78 4.29 -5.45 -13.88
N SER A 79 4.56 -5.47 -15.18
CA SER A 79 5.54 -4.58 -15.82
C SER A 79 5.16 -3.10 -15.69
N LEU A 80 3.86 -2.78 -15.79
CA LEU A 80 3.36 -1.42 -15.54
C LEU A 80 3.61 -1.00 -14.09
N ALA A 81 3.24 -1.82 -13.12
CA ALA A 81 3.44 -1.53 -11.69
C ALA A 81 4.94 -1.32 -11.38
N ALA A 82 5.82 -2.21 -11.83
CA ALA A 82 7.26 -2.09 -11.64
C ALA A 82 7.81 -0.79 -12.27
N ARG A 83 7.38 -0.42 -13.47
CA ARG A 83 7.78 0.82 -14.15
C ARG A 83 7.29 2.06 -13.39
N MET A 84 6.08 2.01 -12.83
CA MET A 84 5.53 3.11 -12.02
C MET A 84 6.36 3.31 -10.74
N LEU A 85 6.64 2.24 -10.00
CA LEU A 85 7.45 2.31 -8.78
C LEU A 85 8.86 2.85 -9.07
N SER A 86 9.51 2.34 -10.11
CA SER A 86 10.82 2.82 -10.55
C SER A 86 10.80 4.30 -10.97
N ALA A 87 9.72 4.79 -11.56
CA ALA A 87 9.58 6.20 -11.92
C ALA A 87 9.41 7.11 -10.69
N VAL A 88 8.75 6.62 -9.63
CA VAL A 88 8.63 7.35 -8.35
C VAL A 88 9.98 7.43 -7.65
N GLU A 89 10.76 6.35 -7.65
CA GLU A 89 12.03 6.24 -6.94
C GLU A 89 13.14 7.17 -7.49
N GLN A 90 12.98 7.70 -8.69
CA GLN A 90 13.96 8.64 -9.24
C GLN A 90 14.09 9.90 -8.37
N PRO A 91 15.32 10.40 -8.10
CA PRO A 91 15.54 11.60 -7.29
C PRO A 91 14.73 12.80 -7.83
N ILE A 92 14.17 13.57 -6.89
CA ILE A 92 13.39 14.79 -7.17
C ILE A 92 14.14 15.97 -6.57
N VAL A 93 14.53 16.93 -7.42
CA VAL A 93 15.19 18.16 -6.98
C VAL A 93 14.16 19.29 -6.93
N VAL A 94 14.04 19.94 -5.78
CA VAL A 94 13.20 21.12 -5.57
C VAL A 94 14.03 22.19 -4.86
N GLY A 95 14.42 23.22 -5.60
CA GLY A 95 15.37 24.22 -5.09
C GLY A 95 16.77 23.61 -4.89
N GLU A 96 17.27 23.66 -3.66
CA GLU A 96 18.56 23.06 -3.25
C GLU A 96 18.39 21.66 -2.65
N ASP A 97 17.16 21.22 -2.40
CA ASP A 97 16.87 19.96 -1.76
C ASP A 97 16.65 18.84 -2.78
N GLU A 98 17.16 17.64 -2.44
CA GLU A 98 16.94 16.42 -3.20
C GLU A 98 16.13 15.42 -2.35
N PHE A 99 15.06 14.90 -2.92
CA PHE A 99 14.17 13.92 -2.28
C PHE A 99 14.18 12.61 -3.04
N VAL A 100 14.21 11.51 -2.31
CA VAL A 100 13.94 10.16 -2.84
C VAL A 100 12.73 9.60 -2.12
N LEU A 101 11.73 9.22 -2.90
CA LEU A 101 10.49 8.63 -2.43
C LEU A 101 10.35 7.23 -3.01
N THR A 102 9.65 6.39 -2.28
CA THR A 102 9.16 5.11 -2.81
C THR A 102 7.64 5.13 -2.82
N ALA A 103 7.05 4.15 -3.46
CA ALA A 103 5.62 3.96 -3.46
C ALA A 103 5.25 2.50 -3.21
N SER A 104 4.09 2.29 -2.61
CA SER A 104 3.48 0.98 -2.46
C SER A 104 2.25 0.90 -3.34
N ALA A 105 2.06 -0.20 -4.04
CA ALA A 105 0.94 -0.36 -4.96
C ALA A 105 0.16 -1.65 -4.71
N GLY A 106 -1.16 -1.58 -4.89
CA GLY A 106 -2.04 -2.73 -4.91
C GLY A 106 -2.79 -2.83 -6.22
N ILE A 107 -3.02 -4.04 -6.69
CA ILE A 107 -3.56 -4.33 -8.01
C ILE A 107 -4.79 -5.22 -7.89
N ALA A 108 -5.91 -4.79 -8.46
CA ALA A 108 -7.12 -5.60 -8.61
C ALA A 108 -7.51 -5.69 -10.08
N MET A 109 -7.94 -6.87 -10.53
CA MET A 109 -8.24 -7.16 -11.93
C MET A 109 -9.71 -7.48 -12.12
N PHE A 110 -10.36 -6.80 -13.06
CA PHE A 110 -11.69 -7.14 -13.53
C PHE A 110 -11.60 -8.26 -14.58
N PRO A 111 -12.51 -9.25 -14.56
CA PRO A 111 -13.63 -9.43 -13.63
C PRO A 111 -13.27 -10.22 -12.35
N ALA A 112 -12.05 -10.75 -12.23
CA ALA A 112 -11.66 -11.70 -11.19
C ALA A 112 -11.76 -11.13 -9.77
N ASP A 113 -11.35 -9.88 -9.58
CA ASP A 113 -11.21 -9.26 -8.27
C ASP A 113 -12.31 -8.24 -7.94
N GLY A 114 -13.35 -8.14 -8.79
CA GLY A 114 -14.47 -7.24 -8.52
C GLY A 114 -15.37 -7.05 -9.73
N ALA A 115 -16.66 -6.85 -9.50
CA ALA A 115 -17.68 -6.67 -10.53
C ALA A 115 -17.99 -5.18 -10.84
N ASP A 116 -17.57 -4.27 -9.97
CA ASP A 116 -17.80 -2.83 -10.09
C ASP A 116 -16.58 -2.02 -9.66
N VAL A 117 -16.61 -0.72 -9.93
CA VAL A 117 -15.50 0.20 -9.67
C VAL A 117 -15.17 0.25 -8.17
N ALA A 118 -16.21 0.28 -7.31
CA ALA A 118 -16.00 0.39 -5.87
C ALA A 118 -15.32 -0.85 -5.29
N ALA A 119 -15.72 -2.04 -5.76
CA ALA A 119 -15.09 -3.30 -5.38
C ALA A 119 -13.62 -3.37 -5.84
N LEU A 120 -13.34 -2.98 -7.08
CA LEU A 120 -11.98 -3.00 -7.63
C LEU A 120 -11.05 -2.03 -6.88
N ILE A 121 -11.50 -0.79 -6.63
CA ILE A 121 -10.72 0.19 -5.88
C ILE A 121 -10.46 -0.31 -4.46
N LYS A 122 -11.50 -0.78 -3.76
CA LYS A 122 -11.36 -1.33 -2.41
C LYS A 122 -10.39 -2.50 -2.34
N ASN A 123 -10.45 -3.41 -3.32
CA ASN A 123 -9.59 -4.58 -3.34
C ASN A 123 -8.14 -4.23 -3.73
N ALA A 124 -7.94 -3.23 -4.61
CA ALA A 124 -6.63 -2.67 -4.89
C ALA A 124 -6.04 -1.97 -3.64
N ASP A 125 -6.84 -1.22 -2.87
CA ASP A 125 -6.41 -0.61 -1.61
C ASP A 125 -5.98 -1.66 -0.57
N VAL A 126 -6.75 -2.76 -0.40
CA VAL A 126 -6.36 -3.89 0.46
C VAL A 126 -5.00 -4.47 0.05
N ALA A 127 -4.76 -4.64 -1.24
CA ALA A 127 -3.49 -5.15 -1.75
C ALA A 127 -2.35 -4.12 -1.54
N MET A 128 -2.60 -2.83 -1.74
CA MET A 128 -1.63 -1.74 -1.47
C MET A 128 -1.24 -1.70 0.01
N TYR A 129 -2.23 -1.83 0.91
CA TYR A 129 -1.93 -1.92 2.34
C TYR A 129 -1.03 -3.12 2.65
N ARG A 130 -1.27 -4.27 2.02
CA ARG A 130 -0.40 -5.45 2.16
C ARG A 130 1.01 -5.19 1.65
N SER A 131 1.18 -4.48 0.54
CA SER A 131 2.51 -4.10 0.06
C SER A 131 3.27 -3.23 1.07
N LYS A 132 2.58 -2.32 1.77
CA LYS A 132 3.16 -1.52 2.86
C LYS A 132 3.63 -2.39 4.04
N GLU A 133 2.88 -3.43 4.39
CA GLU A 133 3.27 -4.39 5.44
C GLU A 133 4.44 -5.29 5.02
N SER A 134 4.54 -5.63 3.74
CA SER A 134 5.61 -6.47 3.17
C SER A 134 6.96 -5.75 3.03
N GLY A 135 7.07 -4.49 3.49
CA GLY A 135 8.33 -3.75 3.49
C GLY A 135 8.31 -2.46 2.68
N LYS A 136 7.18 -2.11 2.06
CA LYS A 136 7.03 -0.97 1.14
C LYS A 136 7.83 -1.11 -0.14
N ASN A 137 7.80 -0.08 -1.00
CA ASN A 137 8.49 -0.06 -2.29
C ASN A 137 8.25 -1.34 -3.11
N CYS A 138 7.03 -1.81 -3.12
CA CYS A 138 6.62 -3.02 -3.83
C CYS A 138 5.16 -2.93 -4.27
N TYR A 139 4.74 -3.88 -5.05
CA TYR A 139 3.33 -4.02 -5.43
C TYR A 139 2.82 -5.42 -5.07
N GLU A 140 1.54 -5.51 -4.78
CA GLU A 140 0.85 -6.77 -4.50
C GLU A 140 -0.41 -6.87 -5.36
N PHE A 141 -0.66 -8.05 -5.88
CA PHE A 141 -1.94 -8.37 -6.49
C PHE A 141 -2.93 -8.78 -5.40
N TYR A 142 -4.14 -8.27 -5.50
CA TYR A 142 -5.21 -8.67 -4.60
C TYR A 142 -5.40 -10.19 -4.59
N SER A 143 -5.70 -10.69 -3.41
CA SER A 143 -6.20 -12.05 -3.20
C SER A 143 -7.27 -12.03 -2.10
N GLU A 144 -8.23 -12.95 -2.19
CA GLU A 144 -9.28 -13.08 -1.19
C GLU A 144 -8.72 -13.33 0.23
N GLN A 145 -7.57 -13.98 0.32
CA GLN A 145 -6.87 -14.21 1.59
C GLN A 145 -6.45 -12.89 2.25
N MET A 146 -6.04 -11.88 1.48
CA MET A 146 -5.70 -10.55 2.02
C MET A 146 -6.92 -9.88 2.64
N ARG A 147 -8.09 -10.00 2.02
CA ARG A 147 -9.34 -9.47 2.54
C ARG A 147 -9.72 -10.11 3.88
N LEU A 148 -9.60 -11.44 3.96
CA LEU A 148 -9.87 -12.19 5.20
C LEU A 148 -8.88 -11.82 6.30
N ALA A 149 -7.59 -11.69 5.98
CA ALA A 149 -6.55 -11.28 6.93
C ALA A 149 -6.81 -9.85 7.46
N SER A 150 -7.18 -8.91 6.59
CA SER A 150 -7.51 -7.52 6.99
C SER A 150 -8.73 -7.48 7.90
N ALA A 151 -9.80 -8.22 7.59
CA ALA A 151 -10.99 -8.29 8.41
C ALA A 151 -10.68 -8.92 9.79
N HIS A 152 -9.89 -9.98 9.83
CA HIS A 152 -9.46 -10.62 11.07
C HIS A 152 -8.62 -9.67 11.94
N ARG A 153 -7.69 -8.92 11.35
CA ARG A 153 -6.89 -7.93 12.06
C ARG A 153 -7.74 -6.84 12.70
N LEU A 154 -8.69 -6.25 11.96
CA LEU A 154 -9.60 -5.25 12.51
C LEU A 154 -10.40 -5.80 13.70
N SER A 155 -10.87 -7.06 13.60
CA SER A 155 -11.54 -7.74 14.70
C SER A 155 -10.64 -7.92 15.91
N LEU A 156 -9.38 -8.33 15.71
CA LEU A 156 -8.39 -8.48 16.80
C LEU A 156 -8.06 -7.14 17.45
N GLU A 157 -7.89 -6.07 16.67
CA GLU A 157 -7.64 -4.72 17.20
C GLU A 157 -8.81 -4.25 18.09
N ALA A 158 -10.04 -4.47 17.65
CA ALA A 158 -11.23 -4.13 18.44
C ALA A 158 -11.31 -4.94 19.74
N GLN A 159 -11.04 -6.26 19.66
CA GLN A 159 -10.99 -7.13 20.83
C GLN A 159 -9.89 -6.73 21.81
N LEU A 160 -8.70 -6.40 21.32
CA LEU A 160 -7.57 -5.96 22.14
C LEU A 160 -7.89 -4.63 22.86
N ARG A 161 -8.49 -3.66 22.16
CA ARG A 161 -8.93 -2.41 22.80
C ARG A 161 -9.92 -2.67 23.93
N LYS A 162 -10.87 -3.58 23.70
CA LYS A 162 -11.85 -3.98 24.73
C LYS A 162 -11.15 -4.64 25.91
N ALA A 163 -10.26 -5.60 25.67
CA ALA A 163 -9.50 -6.30 26.70
C ALA A 163 -8.65 -5.34 27.56
N LEU A 164 -8.03 -4.34 26.93
CA LEU A 164 -7.29 -3.30 27.65
C LEU A 164 -8.19 -2.42 28.53
N ALA A 165 -9.39 -2.09 28.06
CA ALA A 165 -10.36 -1.28 28.82
C ALA A 165 -10.90 -2.05 30.04
N GLU A 166 -11.17 -3.34 29.89
CA GLU A 166 -11.72 -4.20 30.95
C GLU A 166 -10.68 -4.64 31.98
N ARG A 167 -9.38 -4.52 31.68
CA ARG A 167 -8.22 -4.79 32.55
C ARG A 167 -8.16 -6.18 33.21
N ASN A 168 -8.93 -7.13 32.76
CA ASN A 168 -9.04 -8.46 33.34
C ASN A 168 -8.80 -9.60 32.33
N GLN A 169 -8.54 -9.27 31.06
CA GLN A 169 -8.37 -10.25 30.00
C GLN A 169 -6.90 -10.42 29.58
N LEU A 170 -6.01 -9.56 30.06
CA LEU A 170 -4.58 -9.62 29.73
C LEU A 170 -3.80 -10.01 30.99
N LEU A 171 -2.91 -11.00 30.85
CA LEU A 171 -2.02 -11.46 31.90
C LEU A 171 -0.57 -11.22 31.49
N LEU A 172 0.27 -10.91 32.47
CA LEU A 172 1.72 -10.87 32.29
C LEU A 172 2.32 -12.21 32.71
N GLN A 173 3.04 -12.82 31.78
CA GLN A 173 3.91 -13.97 32.07
C GLN A 173 5.36 -13.52 31.92
N TYR A 174 6.23 -14.02 32.80
CA TYR A 174 7.63 -13.68 32.79
C TYR A 174 8.46 -14.86 32.32
N GLN A 175 9.23 -14.66 31.25
CA GLN A 175 10.21 -15.62 30.75
C GLN A 175 11.58 -15.28 31.33
N PRO A 176 12.21 -16.16 32.15
CA PRO A 176 13.52 -15.88 32.73
C PRO A 176 14.61 -15.90 31.66
N ARG A 177 15.54 -14.97 31.76
CA ARG A 177 16.78 -14.95 30.98
C ARG A 177 17.89 -15.47 31.87
N VAL A 178 18.53 -16.58 31.46
CA VAL A 178 19.62 -17.22 32.19
C VAL A 178 20.97 -16.88 31.52
N SER A 179 21.95 -16.48 32.30
CA SER A 179 23.33 -16.37 31.85
C SER A 179 23.98 -17.75 31.82
N LEU A 180 24.45 -18.17 30.67
CA LEU A 180 25.14 -19.46 30.53
C LEU A 180 26.54 -19.45 31.20
N GLU A 181 27.14 -18.27 31.35
CA GLU A 181 28.45 -18.13 32.01
C GLU A 181 28.36 -18.19 33.55
N LEU A 182 27.25 -17.65 34.11
CA LEU A 182 27.06 -17.50 35.53
C LEU A 182 26.09 -18.54 36.13
N ASP A 183 25.48 -19.35 35.27
CA ASP A 183 24.47 -20.35 35.61
C ASP A 183 23.37 -19.80 36.55
N ARG A 184 22.95 -18.57 36.30
CA ARG A 184 21.92 -17.88 37.09
C ARG A 184 21.01 -17.03 36.25
N THR A 185 19.78 -16.79 36.74
CA THR A 185 18.86 -15.86 36.15
C THR A 185 19.43 -14.43 36.23
N CYS A 186 19.59 -13.76 35.08
CA CYS A 186 20.09 -12.40 34.98
C CYS A 186 19.04 -11.37 34.61
N GLY A 187 17.77 -11.79 34.43
CA GLY A 187 16.65 -10.93 34.10
C GLY A 187 15.44 -11.73 33.66
N GLY A 188 14.42 -11.03 33.20
CA GLY A 188 13.21 -11.63 32.63
C GLY A 188 12.61 -10.77 31.55
N GLU A 189 11.91 -11.39 30.60
CA GLU A 189 11.08 -10.72 29.60
C GLU A 189 9.61 -10.83 30.04
N ALA A 190 8.90 -9.70 30.06
CA ALA A 190 7.48 -9.68 30.36
C ALA A 190 6.68 -9.88 29.07
N LEU A 191 5.95 -10.97 28.99
CA LEU A 191 5.12 -11.33 27.85
C LEU A 191 3.66 -11.14 28.20
N VAL A 192 2.92 -10.41 27.38
CA VAL A 192 1.47 -10.27 27.49
C VAL A 192 0.80 -11.51 26.88
N ARG A 193 -0.18 -12.04 27.60
CA ARG A 193 -1.01 -13.17 27.17
C ARG A 193 -2.48 -12.83 27.31
#